data_74ce59f8732c550df77a071b11f3f3bb
#
_entry.id   74ce59f8732c550df77a071b11f3f3bb
#
_cell.length_a   1.000
_cell.length_b   1.000
_cell.length_c   1.000
_cell.angle_alpha   90.00
_cell.angle_beta   90.00
_cell.angle_gamma   90.00
#
_symmetry.space_group_name_H-M   'P 1'
#
loop_
_entity.id
_entity.type
_entity.pdbx_description
1 polymer ?
#
loop_
_entity_poly.entity_id
_entity_poly.type
_entity_poly.pdbx_seq_one_letter_code
_entity_poly.pdbx_strand_id
1 'polypeptide(L)'
;ENITEKLDDGKEYSFITIDYSNFRALRIQQKVDTFEHNSTATTPSGNEIANISEIPSLFITDMYPLSMHAVAIYGKILGEPANYLITQLIPDSNGESEETTTYTYTLDNRGIVTSCHAVVRHIRNGYEQDYTRTVNYTIE
;
A
#
# COMPACT_ATOMS: atom_id res chain seq x y z
N GLU A 1 -1.46 -12.39 3.95
CA GLU A 1 -0.09 -12.25 4.49
C GLU A 1 -0.19 -11.57 5.87
N ASN A 2 0.55 -12.10 6.86
CA ASN A 2 0.53 -11.58 8.23
C ASN A 2 1.95 -11.24 8.66
N ILE A 3 2.15 -10.04 9.18
CA ILE A 3 3.42 -9.58 9.76
C ILE A 3 3.12 -9.05 11.16
N THR A 4 3.87 -9.54 12.15
CA THR A 4 3.66 -9.19 13.57
C THR A 4 4.98 -8.76 14.19
N GLU A 5 4.98 -7.64 14.88
CA GLU A 5 6.06 -7.19 15.76
C GLU A 5 5.68 -7.44 17.23
N LYS A 6 6.64 -7.92 18.00
CA LYS A 6 6.46 -8.18 19.44
C LYS A 6 7.45 -7.39 20.26
N LEU A 7 7.01 -7.00 21.46
CA LEU A 7 7.89 -6.43 22.48
C LEU A 7 8.77 -7.51 23.11
N ASP A 8 9.80 -7.11 23.87
CA ASP A 8 10.71 -8.02 24.55
C ASP A 8 10.01 -8.96 25.53
N ASP A 9 8.87 -8.55 26.10
CA ASP A 9 8.03 -9.37 26.97
C ASP A 9 7.15 -10.37 26.20
N GLY A 10 7.24 -10.40 24.88
CA GLY A 10 6.50 -11.29 23.99
C GLY A 10 5.09 -10.80 23.63
N LYS A 11 4.65 -9.66 24.16
CA LYS A 11 3.36 -9.06 23.77
C LYS A 11 3.41 -8.52 22.36
N GLU A 12 2.31 -8.70 21.63
CA GLU A 12 2.14 -8.13 20.32
C GLU A 12 2.02 -6.60 20.41
N TYR A 13 2.88 -5.90 19.68
CA TYR A 13 2.88 -4.45 19.59
C TYR A 13 2.23 -3.94 18.31
N SER A 14 2.53 -4.57 17.20
CA SER A 14 1.90 -4.24 15.93
C SER A 14 1.65 -5.48 15.09
N PHE A 15 0.64 -5.40 14.24
CA PHE A 15 0.46 -6.38 13.18
C PHE A 15 -0.06 -5.72 11.90
N ILE A 16 0.25 -6.36 10.78
CA ILE A 16 -0.35 -6.07 9.48
C ILE A 16 -0.86 -7.38 8.90
N THR A 17 -2.10 -7.37 8.46
CA THR A 17 -2.68 -8.43 7.65
C THR A 17 -3.06 -7.87 6.30
N ILE A 18 -2.59 -8.52 5.23
CA ILE A 18 -2.97 -8.20 3.86
C ILE A 18 -3.68 -9.41 3.29
N ASP A 19 -4.96 -9.25 2.99
CA ASP A 19 -5.77 -10.26 2.33
C ASP A 19 -5.66 -10.11 0.82
N TYR A 20 -5.40 -11.22 0.15
CA TYR A 20 -5.29 -11.30 -1.30
C TYR A 20 -6.41 -12.14 -1.87
N SER A 21 -6.94 -11.73 -3.00
CA SER A 21 -7.81 -12.55 -3.84
C SER A 21 -7.35 -12.45 -5.28
N ASN A 22 -7.21 -13.61 -5.95
CA ASN A 22 -6.72 -13.69 -7.32
C ASN A 22 -5.41 -12.88 -7.53
N PHE A 23 -4.46 -12.99 -6.61
CA PHE A 23 -3.18 -12.28 -6.61
C PHE A 23 -3.28 -10.74 -6.56
N ARG A 24 -4.38 -10.21 -6.02
CA ARG A 24 -4.61 -8.78 -5.79
C ARG A 24 -4.76 -8.55 -4.30
N ALA A 25 -4.10 -7.51 -3.79
CA ALA A 25 -4.38 -7.03 -2.45
C ALA A 25 -5.80 -6.43 -2.42
N LEU A 26 -6.60 -6.83 -1.45
CA LEU A 26 -7.98 -6.37 -1.31
C LEU A 26 -8.22 -5.63 -0.01
N ARG A 27 -7.77 -6.21 1.09
CA ARG A 27 -8.00 -5.68 2.43
C ARG A 27 -6.68 -5.61 3.17
N ILE A 28 -6.43 -4.47 3.79
CA ILE A 28 -5.28 -4.25 4.66
C ILE A 28 -5.81 -3.93 6.05
N GLN A 29 -5.38 -4.68 7.04
CA GLN A 29 -5.65 -4.43 8.44
C GLN A 29 -4.33 -4.12 9.13
N GLN A 30 -4.25 -3.00 9.79
CA GLN A 30 -3.07 -2.56 10.52
C GLN A 30 -3.46 -2.21 11.96
N LYS A 31 -2.65 -2.67 12.89
CA LYS A 31 -2.74 -2.26 14.29
C LYS A 31 -1.36 -1.90 14.80
N VAL A 32 -1.28 -0.80 15.53
CA VAL A 32 -0.08 -0.38 16.25
C VAL A 32 -0.52 0.05 17.63
N ASP A 33 -0.10 -0.68 18.66
CA ASP A 33 -0.55 -0.50 20.03
C ASP A 33 -2.09 -0.54 20.13
N THR A 34 -2.74 0.57 20.42
CA THR A 34 -4.20 0.70 20.52
C THR A 34 -4.87 1.21 19.25
N PHE A 35 -4.10 1.62 18.25
CA PHE A 35 -4.62 2.15 16.99
C PHE A 35 -4.87 1.03 15.98
N GLU A 36 -6.09 0.96 15.48
CA GLU A 36 -6.45 0.10 14.36
C GLU A 36 -6.76 0.95 13.13
N HIS A 37 -6.19 0.56 12.00
CA HIS A 37 -6.39 1.22 10.73
C HIS A 37 -6.60 0.18 9.64
N ASN A 38 -7.78 0.20 9.05
CA ASN A 38 -8.18 -0.74 8.01
C ASN A 38 -8.38 0.00 6.70
N SER A 39 -7.99 -0.63 5.60
CA SER A 39 -8.09 -0.03 4.27
C SER A 39 -8.51 -1.07 3.24
N THR A 40 -9.18 -0.61 2.20
CA THR A 40 -9.50 -1.40 1.01
C THR A 40 -8.62 -0.97 -0.14
N ALA A 41 -7.94 -1.93 -0.77
CA ALA A 41 -7.17 -1.71 -1.99
C ALA A 41 -8.01 -2.12 -3.20
N THR A 42 -8.01 -1.31 -4.25
CA THR A 42 -8.76 -1.59 -5.47
C THR A 42 -7.87 -1.63 -6.70
N THR A 43 -8.20 -2.57 -7.58
CA THR A 43 -7.67 -2.64 -8.95
C THR A 43 -8.88 -2.58 -9.88
N PRO A 44 -8.97 -1.61 -10.81
CA PRO A 44 -10.13 -1.50 -11.69
C PRO A 44 -10.33 -2.76 -12.51
N SER A 45 -11.58 -3.21 -12.59
CA SER A 45 -11.94 -4.36 -13.41
C SER A 45 -11.86 -3.99 -14.89
N GLY A 46 -11.13 -4.78 -15.67
CA GLY A 46 -10.96 -4.57 -17.12
C GLY A 46 -9.86 -3.56 -17.50
N ASN A 47 -9.20 -2.94 -16.51
CA ASN A 47 -8.07 -2.04 -16.73
C ASN A 47 -6.92 -2.38 -15.77
N GLU A 48 -6.70 -3.67 -15.53
CA GLU A 48 -5.64 -4.14 -14.65
C GLU A 48 -4.27 -3.86 -15.25
N ILE A 49 -3.37 -3.33 -14.44
CA ILE A 49 -1.97 -3.14 -14.79
C ILE A 49 -1.18 -4.30 -14.20
N ALA A 50 -0.59 -5.13 -15.06
CA ALA A 50 0.27 -6.22 -14.62
C ALA A 50 1.53 -5.66 -13.94
N ASN A 51 1.89 -6.23 -12.80
CA ASN A 51 3.11 -5.87 -12.08
C ASN A 51 4.31 -6.68 -12.60
N ILE A 52 4.68 -6.46 -13.86
CA ILE A 52 5.79 -7.17 -14.52
C ILE A 52 7.12 -6.89 -13.82
N SER A 53 7.27 -5.71 -13.26
CA SER A 53 8.48 -5.30 -12.54
C SER A 53 8.58 -5.90 -11.13
N GLU A 54 7.52 -6.58 -10.67
CA GLU A 54 7.43 -7.15 -9.32
C GLU A 54 7.77 -6.14 -8.21
N ILE A 55 7.38 -4.88 -8.42
CA ILE A 55 7.57 -3.83 -7.43
C ILE A 55 6.54 -3.98 -6.30
N PRO A 56 6.91 -3.72 -5.05
CA PRO A 56 5.96 -3.66 -3.96
C PRO A 56 5.00 -2.47 -4.16
N SER A 57 3.77 -2.64 -3.69
CA SER A 57 2.80 -1.54 -3.69
C SER A 57 3.30 -0.39 -2.82
N LEU A 58 3.20 0.84 -3.31
CA LEU A 58 3.77 2.01 -2.65
C LEU A 58 3.23 2.24 -1.22
N PHE A 59 1.97 1.89 -0.96
CA PHE A 59 1.39 2.03 0.38
C PHE A 59 2.12 1.21 1.44
N ILE A 60 2.71 0.07 1.08
CA ILE A 60 3.42 -0.81 2.02
C ILE A 60 4.58 -0.08 2.68
N THR A 61 5.24 0.83 1.94
CA THR A 61 6.37 1.59 2.46
C THR A 61 5.98 2.63 3.52
N ASP A 62 4.69 2.93 3.66
CA ASP A 62 4.16 3.89 4.63
C ASP A 62 3.57 3.20 5.85
N MET A 63 3.42 1.88 5.82
CA MET A 63 2.79 1.11 6.90
C MET A 63 3.81 0.71 7.96
N TYR A 64 3.58 1.11 9.19
CA TYR A 64 4.37 0.60 10.31
C TYR A 64 3.95 -0.84 10.65
N PRO A 65 4.86 -1.79 10.95
CA PRO A 65 6.32 -1.64 10.99
C PRO A 65 7.02 -1.78 9.64
N LEU A 66 6.32 -2.05 8.54
CA LEU A 66 6.91 -2.33 7.24
C LEU A 66 7.75 -1.18 6.69
N SER A 67 7.37 0.08 6.98
CA SER A 67 8.13 1.26 6.57
C SER A 67 9.59 1.25 7.05
N MET A 68 9.85 0.62 8.18
CA MET A 68 11.21 0.45 8.74
C MET A 68 12.04 -0.61 7.99
N HIS A 69 11.38 -1.46 7.22
CA HIS A 69 11.97 -2.59 6.52
C HIS A 69 11.93 -2.44 4.99
N ALA A 70 11.93 -1.21 4.49
CA ALA A 70 11.81 -0.91 3.06
C ALA A 70 12.79 -1.73 2.19
N VAL A 71 14.05 -1.87 2.62
CA VAL A 71 15.06 -2.67 1.91
C VAL A 71 14.64 -4.14 1.80
N ALA A 72 14.09 -4.70 2.87
CA ALA A 72 13.63 -6.10 2.88
C ALA A 72 12.37 -6.28 2.01
N ILE A 73 11.50 -5.27 1.93
CA ILE A 73 10.33 -5.28 1.06
C ILE A 73 10.76 -5.28 -0.41
N TYR A 74 11.63 -4.34 -0.81
CA TYR A 74 12.12 -4.24 -2.18
C TYR A 74 13.02 -5.43 -2.56
N GLY A 75 13.71 -6.02 -1.60
CA GLY A 75 14.49 -7.25 -1.79
C GLY A 75 13.66 -8.54 -1.77
N LYS A 76 12.33 -8.46 -1.68
CA LYS A 76 11.38 -9.59 -1.60
C LYS A 76 11.62 -10.54 -0.40
N ILE A 77 12.31 -10.07 0.63
CA ILE A 77 12.58 -10.89 1.83
C ILE A 77 11.30 -11.06 2.66
N LEU A 78 10.40 -10.08 2.62
CA LEU A 78 9.13 -10.06 3.36
C LEU A 78 7.92 -10.50 2.52
N GLY A 79 8.12 -11.19 1.41
CA GLY A 79 7.05 -11.73 0.59
C GLY A 79 7.15 -11.33 -0.89
N GLU A 80 6.23 -11.88 -1.68
CA GLU A 80 6.14 -11.61 -3.11
C GLU A 80 5.21 -10.43 -3.38
N PRO A 81 5.54 -9.54 -4.32
CA PRO A 81 4.65 -8.47 -4.76
C PRO A 81 3.36 -9.04 -5.38
N ALA A 82 2.28 -8.27 -5.31
CA ALA A 82 1.05 -8.60 -6.01
C ALA A 82 1.25 -8.63 -7.53
N ASN A 83 0.57 -9.53 -8.23
CA ASN A 83 0.67 -9.65 -9.70
C ASN A 83 0.06 -8.46 -10.44
N TYR A 84 -0.80 -7.70 -9.78
CA TYR A 84 -1.44 -6.51 -10.34
C TYR A 84 -1.21 -5.31 -9.43
N LEU A 85 -1.00 -4.16 -10.06
CA LEU A 85 -0.83 -2.89 -9.36
C LEU A 85 -2.19 -2.37 -8.88
N ILE A 86 -2.24 -1.92 -7.64
CA ILE A 86 -3.44 -1.25 -7.12
C ILE A 86 -3.48 0.19 -7.64
N THR A 87 -4.68 0.70 -7.89
CA THR A 87 -4.88 2.09 -8.32
C THR A 87 -5.49 2.97 -7.25
N GLN A 88 -6.11 2.37 -6.23
CA GLN A 88 -6.64 3.12 -5.10
C GLN A 88 -6.43 2.38 -3.79
N LEU A 89 -6.24 3.16 -2.73
CA LEU A 89 -6.29 2.72 -1.34
C LEU A 89 -7.28 3.62 -0.61
N ILE A 90 -8.29 3.00 0.01
CA ILE A 90 -9.38 3.71 0.69
C ILE A 90 -9.41 3.23 2.13
N PRO A 91 -8.95 4.02 3.10
CA PRO A 91 -9.11 3.74 4.53
C PRO A 91 -10.60 3.69 4.92
N ASP A 92 -10.90 2.87 5.92
CA ASP A 92 -12.24 2.87 6.50
C ASP A 92 -12.53 4.23 7.14
N SER A 93 -13.67 4.81 6.78
CA SER A 93 -14.10 6.10 7.34
C SER A 93 -14.51 5.93 8.80
N ASN A 94 -14.07 6.85 9.64
CA ASN A 94 -14.54 7.00 11.02
C ASN A 94 -15.75 7.94 11.14
N GLY A 95 -16.27 8.44 10.01
CA GLY A 95 -17.36 9.41 9.94
C GLY A 95 -16.95 10.89 10.11
N GLU A 96 -15.71 11.17 10.47
CA GLU A 96 -15.19 12.54 10.65
C GLU A 96 -14.35 13.02 9.46
N SER A 97 -13.74 12.08 8.77
CA SER A 97 -12.90 12.35 7.60
C SER A 97 -12.99 11.23 6.58
N GLU A 98 -12.80 11.61 5.33
CA GLU A 98 -12.65 10.69 4.20
C GLU A 98 -11.26 10.85 3.62
N GLU A 99 -10.63 9.74 3.31
CA GLU A 99 -9.33 9.72 2.66
C GLU A 99 -9.34 8.75 1.49
N THR A 100 -8.68 9.10 0.41
CA THR A 100 -8.48 8.23 -0.74
C THR A 100 -7.11 8.49 -1.33
N THR A 101 -6.31 7.45 -1.46
CA THR A 101 -5.05 7.53 -2.20
C THR A 101 -5.25 6.94 -3.59
N THR A 102 -4.91 7.70 -4.62
CA THR A 102 -4.93 7.26 -6.02
C THR A 102 -3.50 7.11 -6.53
N TYR A 103 -3.21 5.98 -7.17
CA TYR A 103 -1.89 5.66 -7.75
C TYR A 103 -1.98 5.69 -9.27
N THR A 104 -1.06 6.41 -9.90
CA THR A 104 -0.88 6.45 -11.35
C THR A 104 0.54 6.00 -11.70
N TYR A 105 0.65 5.07 -12.62
CA TYR A 105 1.93 4.46 -13.01
C TYR A 105 2.35 4.91 -14.39
N THR A 106 3.64 5.20 -14.55
CA THR A 106 4.27 5.35 -15.86
C THR A 106 5.01 4.06 -16.20
N LEU A 107 4.75 3.54 -17.37
CA LEU A 107 5.34 2.30 -17.85
C LEU A 107 6.27 2.60 -19.05
N ASP A 108 7.35 1.82 -19.17
CA ASP A 108 8.16 1.81 -20.39
C ASP A 108 7.48 1.00 -21.50
N ASN A 109 8.14 0.90 -22.66
CA ASN A 109 7.61 0.16 -23.82
C ASN A 109 7.54 -1.36 -23.62
N ARG A 110 8.10 -1.90 -22.53
CA ARG A 110 8.04 -3.31 -22.12
C ARG A 110 6.96 -3.55 -21.07
N GLY A 111 6.27 -2.50 -20.61
CA GLY A 111 5.30 -2.57 -19.52
C GLY A 111 5.93 -2.52 -18.13
N ILE A 112 7.21 -2.17 -18.02
CA ILE A 112 7.92 -2.05 -16.74
C ILE A 112 7.61 -0.69 -16.12
N VAL A 113 7.28 -0.68 -14.83
CA VAL A 113 7.00 0.56 -14.09
C VAL A 113 8.27 1.38 -13.94
N THR A 114 8.25 2.61 -14.42
CA THR A 114 9.35 3.57 -14.28
C THR A 114 9.05 4.64 -13.23
N SER A 115 7.79 4.91 -12.95
CA SER A 115 7.40 5.77 -11.82
C SER A 115 6.00 5.44 -11.30
N CYS A 116 5.76 5.79 -10.05
CA CYS A 116 4.45 5.79 -9.42
C CYS A 116 4.19 7.17 -8.84
N HIS A 117 3.08 7.78 -9.24
CA HIS A 117 2.57 9.03 -8.67
C HIS A 117 1.36 8.74 -7.79
N ALA A 118 1.45 9.11 -6.52
CA ALA A 118 0.38 8.97 -5.55
C ALA A 118 -0.20 10.33 -5.19
N VAL A 119 -1.53 10.43 -5.21
CA VAL A 119 -2.30 11.57 -4.74
C VAL A 119 -3.16 11.11 -3.58
N VAL A 120 -2.93 11.68 -2.40
CA VAL A 120 -3.74 11.47 -1.21
C VAL A 120 -4.72 12.62 -1.11
N ARG A 121 -5.99 12.33 -1.30
CA ARG A 121 -7.09 13.28 -1.11
C ARG A 121 -7.70 13.07 0.27
N HIS A 122 -7.67 14.11 1.08
CA HIS A 122 -8.22 14.11 2.42
C HIS A 122 -9.34 15.15 2.54
N ILE A 123 -10.52 14.75 2.97
CA ILE A 123 -11.67 15.62 3.22
C ILE A 123 -12.01 15.55 4.72
N ARG A 124 -11.99 16.68 5.40
CA ARG A 124 -12.40 16.79 6.80
C ARG A 124 -13.26 18.01 7.00
N ASN A 125 -14.47 17.83 7.55
CA ASN A 125 -15.42 18.93 7.81
C ASN A 125 -15.69 19.80 6.57
N GLY A 126 -15.71 19.20 5.37
CA GLY A 126 -15.91 19.90 4.10
C GLY A 126 -14.68 20.64 3.56
N TYR A 127 -13.54 20.59 4.25
CA TYR A 127 -12.26 21.06 3.74
C TYR A 127 -11.53 19.93 3.03
N GLU A 128 -11.11 20.19 1.81
CA GLU A 128 -10.35 19.27 0.98
C GLU A 128 -8.88 19.67 0.93
N GLN A 129 -7.98 18.69 1.07
CA GLN A 129 -6.55 18.90 0.97
C GLN A 129 -5.92 17.70 0.25
N ASP A 130 -5.11 17.98 -0.76
CA ASP A 130 -4.38 16.97 -1.52
C ASP A 130 -2.89 16.99 -1.18
N TYR A 131 -2.32 15.79 -1.01
CA TYR A 131 -0.89 15.57 -0.88
C TYR A 131 -0.43 14.71 -2.04
N THR A 132 0.75 15.01 -2.58
CA THR A 132 1.29 14.24 -3.70
C THR A 132 2.67 13.68 -3.37
N ARG A 133 2.95 12.48 -3.90
CA ARG A 133 4.25 11.85 -3.84
C ARG A 133 4.55 11.15 -5.16
N THR A 134 5.80 11.25 -5.62
CA THR A 134 6.27 10.52 -6.80
C THR A 134 7.48 9.69 -6.43
N VAL A 135 7.47 8.42 -6.80
CA VAL A 135 8.62 7.51 -6.67
C VAL A 135 9.04 7.09 -8.08
N ASN A 136 10.33 7.25 -8.36
CA ASN A 136 10.92 6.78 -9.62
C ASN A 136 11.67 5.47 -9.35
N TYR A 137 11.52 4.51 -10.26
CA TYR A 137 12.16 3.21 -10.19
C TYR A 137 13.26 3.12 -11.23
N THR A 138 14.44 2.70 -10.81
CA THR A 138 15.52 2.30 -11.71
C THR A 138 15.67 0.79 -11.60
N ILE A 139 15.44 0.08 -12.70
CA ILE A 139 15.58 -1.37 -12.76
C ILE A 139 16.82 -1.64 -13.60
N GLU A 140 17.85 -2.20 -12.96
CA GLU A 140 19.10 -2.61 -13.58
C GLU A 140 19.02 -4.02 -14.15
#